data_258d65054a780bbdc03c0495271440a0
#
_entry.id   258d65054a780bbdc03c0495271440a0
#
_cell.length_a   1.000
_cell.length_b   1.000
_cell.length_c   1.000
_cell.angle_alpha   90.00
_cell.angle_beta   90.00
_cell.angle_gamma   90.00
#
_symmetry.space_group_name_H-M   'P 1'
#
loop_
_entity.id
_entity.type
_entity.pdbx_description
1 polymer ?
#
loop_
_entity_poly.entity_id
_entity_poly.type
_entity_poly.pdbx_seq_one_letter_code
_entity_poly.pdbx_strand_id
1 'polypeptide(L)'
;MHKTAITRLTAVLAATALTAGAAVAQSDVDKTGWPDSFTVGTGSQGGTYFGYGSGWAGIVADALGVSGGAEVTGGPMQNMALVHTGELPFGMTTMGPAAESIAGANPIAPGLPMDNACAMFPMYQTPFSITALASSGITSVADIPDGARIGFGPAGSTSDTYFPRMMEELGVNFERRNGGWSDLGSQLQDGLLDVVAFAAGVPVPAVSQLEAQVEVNIIEFTEEEQAQITTAFPVANFDIAADTYTTLEAPARSVSMWNFAIANCDLPESFVYAVVDAVMSDNERMVNTHRAARSTLPEFWDRNTVMPWHAGAARWFEENAGADIADDMIHSN
;
A
#
# COMPACT_ATOMS: atom_id res chain seq x y z
N MET A 1 -83.06 -43.33 -25.86
CA MET A 1 -82.82 -42.32 -24.83
C MET A 1 -81.34 -41.90 -24.95
N HIS A 2 -81.05 -40.85 -25.71
CA HIS A 2 -79.72 -40.37 -25.99
C HIS A 2 -79.47 -39.15 -25.15
N LYS A 3 -78.39 -39.13 -24.34
CA LYS A 3 -77.88 -37.95 -23.62
C LYS A 3 -76.59 -37.48 -24.29
N THR A 4 -76.73 -36.33 -24.92
CA THR A 4 -75.64 -35.63 -25.56
C THR A 4 -74.78 -34.89 -24.49
N ALA A 5 -73.50 -35.17 -24.40
CA ALA A 5 -72.57 -34.45 -23.55
C ALA A 5 -71.88 -33.31 -24.35
N ILE A 6 -72.04 -32.11 -23.87
CA ILE A 6 -71.37 -30.89 -24.43
C ILE A 6 -70.04 -30.72 -23.75
N THR A 7 -68.99 -30.88 -24.50
CA THR A 7 -67.59 -30.60 -24.03
C THR A 7 -67.25 -29.08 -24.21
N ARG A 8 -67.02 -28.38 -23.11
CA ARG A 8 -66.57 -26.99 -23.15
C ARG A 8 -65.03 -26.98 -23.26
N LEU A 9 -64.56 -26.39 -24.35
CA LEU A 9 -63.12 -26.14 -24.58
C LEU A 9 -62.73 -24.83 -23.90
N THR A 10 -61.95 -24.92 -22.86
CA THR A 10 -61.36 -23.72 -22.18
C THR A 10 -60.00 -23.42 -22.81
N ALA A 11 -59.94 -22.33 -23.53
CA ALA A 11 -58.65 -21.79 -24.06
C ALA A 11 -57.85 -21.09 -22.92
N VAL A 12 -56.69 -21.62 -22.59
CA VAL A 12 -55.73 -20.98 -21.67
C VAL A 12 -54.78 -20.11 -22.51
N LEU A 13 -54.90 -18.79 -22.42
CA LEU A 13 -53.94 -17.84 -22.93
C LEU A 13 -52.72 -17.86 -22.00
N ALA A 14 -51.61 -18.40 -22.44
CA ALA A 14 -50.31 -18.24 -21.80
C ALA A 14 -49.74 -16.87 -22.18
N ALA A 15 -49.73 -15.92 -21.24
CA ALA A 15 -49.02 -14.64 -21.36
C ALA A 15 -47.54 -14.89 -21.07
N THR A 16 -46.71 -14.96 -22.10
CA THR A 16 -45.26 -14.92 -22.00
C THR A 16 -44.82 -13.48 -21.69
N ALA A 17 -44.49 -13.20 -20.41
CA ALA A 17 -43.82 -11.97 -20.01
C ALA A 17 -42.37 -12.05 -20.50
N LEU A 18 -42.04 -11.26 -21.54
CA LEU A 18 -40.64 -10.95 -21.87
C LEU A 18 -40.08 -10.07 -20.76
N THR A 19 -39.28 -10.65 -19.88
CA THR A 19 -38.37 -9.88 -19.06
C THR A 19 -37.22 -9.39 -19.96
N ALA A 20 -37.33 -8.16 -20.45
CA ALA A 20 -36.18 -7.45 -21.02
C ALA A 20 -35.18 -7.22 -19.86
N GLY A 21 -34.20 -8.08 -19.75
CA GLY A 21 -33.03 -7.81 -18.95
C GLY A 21 -32.38 -6.55 -19.51
N ALA A 22 -32.37 -5.47 -18.71
CA ALA A 22 -31.52 -4.32 -19.00
C ALA A 22 -30.06 -4.81 -18.97
N ALA A 23 -29.51 -5.11 -20.14
CA ALA A 23 -28.05 -5.15 -20.28
C ALA A 23 -27.58 -3.73 -19.94
N VAL A 24 -26.97 -3.57 -18.78
CA VAL A 24 -26.18 -2.37 -18.48
C VAL A 24 -25.12 -2.35 -19.59
N ALA A 25 -25.28 -1.42 -20.52
CA ALA A 25 -24.27 -1.18 -21.55
C ALA A 25 -23.00 -0.79 -20.78
N GLN A 26 -22.04 -1.69 -20.74
CA GLN A 26 -20.67 -1.38 -20.41
C GLN A 26 -20.28 -0.35 -21.47
N SER A 27 -20.19 0.92 -21.09
CA SER A 27 -19.70 1.97 -21.98
C SER A 27 -18.34 1.48 -22.49
N ASP A 28 -18.22 1.35 -23.81
CA ASP A 28 -16.92 1.02 -24.45
C ASP A 28 -15.95 2.13 -24.07
N VAL A 29 -15.15 1.90 -23.04
CA VAL A 29 -14.08 2.81 -22.65
C VAL A 29 -13.09 2.82 -23.80
N ASP A 30 -12.79 4.02 -24.31
CA ASP A 30 -11.77 4.18 -25.33
C ASP A 30 -10.41 3.72 -24.78
N LYS A 31 -9.94 2.58 -25.27
CA LYS A 31 -8.65 1.97 -24.90
C LYS A 31 -7.50 2.41 -25.81
N THR A 32 -7.68 3.47 -26.61
CA THR A 32 -6.62 3.99 -27.47
C THR A 32 -5.39 4.37 -26.65
N GLY A 33 -4.25 3.83 -27.02
CA GLY A 33 -2.98 4.07 -26.34
C GLY A 33 -2.77 3.30 -25.02
N TRP A 34 -3.72 2.46 -24.60
CA TRP A 34 -3.51 1.61 -23.43
C TRP A 34 -2.37 0.61 -23.69
N PRO A 35 -1.56 0.30 -22.68
CA PRO A 35 -0.55 -0.74 -22.79
C PRO A 35 -1.19 -2.13 -22.86
N ASP A 36 -0.56 -3.06 -23.57
CA ASP A 36 -0.97 -4.47 -23.61
C ASP A 36 -0.74 -5.19 -22.27
N SER A 37 0.21 -4.68 -21.48
CA SER A 37 0.57 -5.20 -20.17
C SER A 37 1.15 -4.12 -19.28
N PHE A 38 1.10 -4.34 -17.96
CA PHE A 38 1.71 -3.45 -16.99
C PHE A 38 2.39 -4.22 -15.86
N THR A 39 3.32 -3.55 -15.21
CA THR A 39 4.03 -4.08 -14.02
C THR A 39 3.97 -3.05 -12.89
N VAL A 40 3.80 -3.54 -11.68
CA VAL A 40 3.79 -2.74 -10.44
C VAL A 40 5.10 -2.95 -9.70
N GLY A 41 5.86 -1.90 -9.48
CA GLY A 41 6.99 -1.90 -8.56
C GLY A 41 6.52 -2.05 -7.12
N THR A 42 6.98 -3.09 -6.44
CA THR A 42 6.54 -3.41 -5.08
C THR A 42 7.63 -3.14 -4.05
N GLY A 43 8.08 -4.13 -3.37
CA GLY A 43 9.16 -4.19 -2.39
C GLY A 43 9.56 -5.64 -2.16
N SER A 44 10.43 -5.89 -1.20
CA SER A 44 10.88 -7.26 -0.95
C SER A 44 9.78 -8.15 -0.38
N GLN A 45 9.92 -9.46 -0.61
CA GLN A 45 9.07 -10.48 -0.01
C GLN A 45 9.13 -10.39 1.53
N GLY A 46 8.04 -10.76 2.19
CA GLY A 46 7.88 -10.59 3.64
C GLY A 46 7.42 -9.19 4.06
N GLY A 47 7.47 -8.19 3.16
CA GLY A 47 6.87 -6.87 3.35
C GLY A 47 5.46 -6.78 2.75
N THR A 48 4.70 -5.79 3.22
CA THR A 48 3.31 -5.57 2.81
C THR A 48 3.17 -5.21 1.33
N TYR A 49 4.10 -4.43 0.78
CA TYR A 49 4.03 -3.99 -0.62
C TYR A 49 3.95 -5.15 -1.62
N PHE A 50 4.68 -6.26 -1.36
CA PHE A 50 4.69 -7.38 -2.30
C PHE A 50 3.31 -8.01 -2.47
N GLY A 51 2.64 -8.36 -1.37
CA GLY A 51 1.30 -8.95 -1.40
C GLY A 51 0.24 -7.95 -1.88
N TYR A 52 0.27 -6.74 -1.35
CA TYR A 52 -0.68 -5.68 -1.70
C TYR A 52 -0.58 -5.29 -3.18
N GLY A 53 0.64 -5.07 -3.70
CA GLY A 53 0.86 -4.69 -5.09
C GLY A 53 0.50 -5.80 -6.08
N SER A 54 0.83 -7.06 -5.74
CA SER A 54 0.40 -8.21 -6.54
C SER A 54 -1.13 -8.33 -6.57
N GLY A 55 -1.79 -8.02 -5.44
CA GLY A 55 -3.25 -8.08 -5.32
C GLY A 55 -3.94 -7.06 -6.21
N TRP A 56 -3.59 -5.77 -6.12
CA TRP A 56 -4.25 -4.77 -6.95
C TRP A 56 -3.89 -4.91 -8.43
N ALA A 57 -2.67 -5.36 -8.77
CA ALA A 57 -2.33 -5.70 -10.15
C ALA A 57 -3.26 -6.78 -10.71
N GLY A 58 -3.57 -7.81 -9.93
CA GLY A 58 -4.53 -8.85 -10.31
C GLY A 58 -5.96 -8.30 -10.46
N ILE A 59 -6.40 -7.43 -9.55
CA ILE A 59 -7.73 -6.78 -9.61
C ILE A 59 -7.87 -5.99 -10.91
N VAL A 60 -6.87 -5.17 -11.24
CA VAL A 60 -6.86 -4.36 -12.46
C VAL A 60 -6.80 -5.23 -13.72
N ALA A 61 -5.95 -6.27 -13.71
CA ALA A 61 -5.85 -7.20 -14.84
C ALA A 61 -7.21 -7.87 -15.16
N ASP A 62 -7.90 -8.34 -14.10
CA ASP A 62 -9.22 -8.96 -14.25
C ASP A 62 -10.28 -7.96 -14.74
N ALA A 63 -10.28 -6.73 -14.20
CA ALA A 63 -11.28 -5.73 -14.52
C ALA A 63 -11.11 -5.15 -15.93
N LEU A 64 -9.88 -4.91 -16.36
CA LEU A 64 -9.59 -4.21 -17.61
C LEU A 64 -9.25 -5.14 -18.77
N GLY A 65 -8.96 -6.41 -18.50
CA GLY A 65 -8.53 -7.37 -19.51
C GLY A 65 -7.15 -7.04 -20.09
N VAL A 66 -6.30 -6.40 -19.28
CA VAL A 66 -4.89 -6.07 -19.60
C VAL A 66 -4.01 -6.98 -18.74
N SER A 67 -2.95 -7.54 -19.30
CA SER A 67 -2.04 -8.39 -18.52
C SER A 67 -1.33 -7.57 -17.44
N GLY A 68 -1.48 -7.93 -16.17
CA GLY A 68 -0.88 -7.23 -15.02
C GLY A 68 0.02 -8.13 -14.19
N GLY A 69 1.10 -7.57 -13.66
CA GLY A 69 2.04 -8.27 -12.81
C GLY A 69 2.68 -7.35 -11.76
N ALA A 70 3.46 -7.95 -10.87
CA ALA A 70 4.20 -7.24 -9.84
C ALA A 70 5.67 -7.63 -9.87
N GLU A 71 6.55 -6.67 -9.63
CA GLU A 71 8.00 -6.85 -9.59
C GLU A 71 8.56 -6.50 -8.21
N VAL A 72 9.50 -7.30 -7.72
CA VAL A 72 10.24 -7.03 -6.50
C VAL A 72 11.24 -5.90 -6.75
N THR A 73 11.17 -4.86 -5.94
CA THR A 73 12.10 -3.73 -5.95
C THR A 73 12.69 -3.50 -4.55
N GLY A 74 13.57 -2.51 -4.42
CA GLY A 74 14.04 -2.02 -3.11
C GLY A 74 12.98 -1.27 -2.31
N GLY A 75 11.83 -0.97 -2.92
CA GLY A 75 10.72 -0.25 -2.27
C GLY A 75 10.60 1.21 -2.70
N PRO A 76 10.06 2.09 -1.83
CA PRO A 76 9.59 3.44 -2.18
C PRO A 76 10.57 4.31 -2.98
N MET A 77 11.83 4.40 -2.56
CA MET A 77 12.83 5.23 -3.25
C MET A 77 13.12 4.72 -4.66
N GLN A 78 13.24 3.40 -4.83
CA GLN A 78 13.46 2.81 -6.14
C GLN A 78 12.22 2.89 -7.02
N ASN A 79 11.03 2.69 -6.45
CA ASN A 79 9.77 2.82 -7.19
C ASN A 79 9.58 4.24 -7.75
N MET A 80 9.89 5.28 -6.95
CA MET A 80 9.87 6.67 -7.42
C MET A 80 10.77 6.86 -8.63
N ALA A 81 11.99 6.33 -8.59
CA ALA A 81 12.94 6.44 -9.69
C ALA A 81 12.48 5.68 -10.95
N LEU A 82 12.06 4.43 -10.80
CA LEU A 82 11.63 3.57 -11.94
C LEU A 82 10.34 4.09 -12.59
N VAL A 83 9.41 4.62 -11.80
CA VAL A 83 8.18 5.23 -12.31
C VAL A 83 8.49 6.58 -12.97
N HIS A 84 9.32 7.42 -12.37
CA HIS A 84 9.75 8.70 -12.97
C HIS A 84 10.40 8.51 -14.35
N THR A 85 11.26 7.51 -14.51
CA THR A 85 11.95 7.23 -15.77
C THR A 85 11.06 6.48 -16.80
N GLY A 86 9.89 6.00 -16.40
CA GLY A 86 9.01 5.18 -17.24
C GLY A 86 9.47 3.73 -17.41
N GLU A 87 10.49 3.28 -16.65
CA GLU A 87 10.89 1.86 -16.61
C GLU A 87 9.79 0.98 -16.03
N LEU A 88 9.04 1.51 -15.06
CA LEU A 88 7.80 0.90 -14.57
C LEU A 88 6.63 1.86 -14.75
N PRO A 89 5.49 1.39 -15.28
CA PRO A 89 4.29 2.22 -15.40
C PRO A 89 3.69 2.57 -14.03
N PHE A 90 3.81 1.67 -13.05
CA PHE A 90 3.23 1.81 -11.72
C PHE A 90 4.21 1.40 -10.61
N GLY A 91 3.98 1.98 -9.44
CA GLY A 91 4.72 1.64 -8.23
C GLY A 91 3.93 2.00 -6.97
N MET A 92 4.61 1.96 -5.85
CA MET A 92 4.07 2.34 -4.55
C MET A 92 5.14 3.09 -3.76
N THR A 93 4.73 4.14 -3.04
CA THR A 93 5.64 4.94 -2.22
C THR A 93 4.98 5.36 -0.92
N THR A 94 5.79 5.70 0.09
CA THR A 94 5.36 6.43 1.29
C THR A 94 5.61 7.92 1.13
N MET A 95 4.84 8.76 1.79
CA MET A 95 4.89 10.22 1.62
C MET A 95 6.25 10.84 1.94
N GLY A 96 6.99 10.29 2.91
CA GLY A 96 8.35 10.75 3.20
C GLY A 96 9.32 10.53 2.04
N PRO A 97 9.54 9.28 1.59
CA PRO A 97 10.29 8.97 0.37
C PRO A 97 9.82 9.71 -0.88
N ALA A 98 8.51 9.92 -1.04
CA ALA A 98 7.97 10.72 -2.13
C ALA A 98 8.45 12.18 -2.06
N ALA A 99 8.32 12.82 -0.89
CA ALA A 99 8.77 14.20 -0.67
C ALA A 99 10.27 14.37 -0.94
N GLU A 100 11.10 13.45 -0.44
CA GLU A 100 12.55 13.47 -0.69
C GLU A 100 12.87 13.28 -2.19
N SER A 101 12.12 12.40 -2.88
CA SER A 101 12.31 12.17 -4.32
C SER A 101 11.91 13.38 -5.17
N ILE A 102 10.78 14.01 -4.88
CA ILE A 102 10.32 15.23 -5.55
C ILE A 102 11.31 16.39 -5.30
N ALA A 103 11.86 16.49 -4.08
CA ALA A 103 12.87 17.49 -3.75
C ALA A 103 14.26 17.22 -4.34
N GLY A 104 14.46 16.11 -5.08
CA GLY A 104 15.77 15.74 -5.62
C GLY A 104 16.73 15.17 -4.57
N ALA A 105 16.22 14.74 -3.42
CA ALA A 105 17.01 14.17 -2.34
C ALA A 105 17.01 12.62 -2.35
N ASN A 106 16.47 11.99 -3.39
CA ASN A 106 16.48 10.53 -3.54
C ASN A 106 17.93 10.04 -3.71
N PRO A 107 18.42 9.12 -2.86
CA PRO A 107 19.81 8.66 -2.90
C PRO A 107 20.18 7.88 -4.17
N ILE A 108 19.20 7.39 -4.93
CA ILE A 108 19.42 6.68 -6.20
C ILE A 108 19.86 7.65 -7.30
N ALA A 109 19.30 8.87 -7.32
CA ALA A 109 19.67 9.91 -8.27
C ALA A 109 19.69 11.28 -7.57
N PRO A 110 20.72 11.57 -6.75
CA PRO A 110 20.82 12.83 -6.03
C PRO A 110 20.85 14.04 -6.97
N GLY A 111 20.02 15.05 -6.64
CA GLY A 111 19.88 16.26 -7.43
C GLY A 111 18.85 16.18 -8.57
N LEU A 112 18.23 15.01 -8.82
CA LEU A 112 17.17 14.84 -9.80
C LEU A 112 15.79 14.88 -9.12
N PRO A 113 14.97 15.92 -9.32
CA PRO A 113 13.58 15.90 -8.92
C PRO A 113 12.79 14.83 -9.71
N MET A 114 12.04 13.99 -9.00
CA MET A 114 11.28 12.89 -9.60
C MET A 114 9.80 13.27 -9.75
N ASP A 115 9.53 14.31 -10.52
CA ASP A 115 8.21 14.93 -10.70
C ASP A 115 7.33 14.22 -11.76
N ASN A 116 7.89 13.26 -12.52
CA ASN A 116 7.12 12.41 -13.44
C ASN A 116 6.63 11.10 -12.78
N ALA A 117 6.58 11.06 -11.45
CA ALA A 117 5.92 10.02 -10.66
C ALA A 117 4.70 10.64 -9.98
N CYS A 118 3.51 10.41 -10.54
CA CYS A 118 2.25 10.99 -10.14
C CYS A 118 1.51 10.12 -9.11
N ALA A 119 0.83 10.74 -8.15
CA ALA A 119 -0.08 10.05 -7.25
C ALA A 119 -1.26 9.45 -8.02
N MET A 120 -1.66 8.23 -7.64
CA MET A 120 -2.77 7.53 -8.27
C MET A 120 -3.92 7.28 -7.28
N PHE A 121 -3.68 6.63 -6.16
CA PHE A 121 -4.68 6.45 -5.10
C PHE A 121 -4.04 6.25 -3.72
N PRO A 122 -4.76 6.63 -2.63
CA PRO A 122 -4.32 6.37 -1.26
C PRO A 122 -4.39 4.87 -0.97
N MET A 123 -3.38 4.37 -0.27
CA MET A 123 -3.31 2.95 0.09
C MET A 123 -3.66 2.74 1.57
N TYR A 124 -2.72 2.96 2.44
CA TYR A 124 -2.84 2.77 3.89
C TYR A 124 -1.71 3.52 4.61
N GLN A 125 -1.80 3.59 5.93
CA GLN A 125 -0.71 4.11 6.76
C GLN A 125 0.35 3.02 6.98
N THR A 126 1.61 3.41 6.91
CA THR A 126 2.78 2.60 7.26
C THR A 126 3.20 2.93 8.70
N PRO A 127 2.81 2.14 9.71
CA PRO A 127 3.36 2.29 11.05
C PRO A 127 4.83 1.86 11.11
N PHE A 128 5.54 2.44 12.06
CA PHE A 128 6.92 2.14 12.40
C PHE A 128 6.93 1.21 13.61
N SER A 129 7.23 -0.07 13.41
CA SER A 129 7.19 -1.08 14.46
C SER A 129 8.57 -1.70 14.69
N ILE A 130 8.88 -1.96 15.96
CA ILE A 130 10.14 -2.56 16.39
C ILE A 130 9.81 -3.95 16.91
N THR A 131 10.52 -4.97 16.44
CA THR A 131 10.32 -6.36 16.84
C THR A 131 11.62 -6.95 17.38
N ALA A 132 11.54 -7.57 18.55
CA ALA A 132 12.63 -8.32 19.17
C ALA A 132 12.13 -9.72 19.57
N LEU A 133 13.03 -10.67 19.79
CA LEU A 133 12.66 -11.95 20.41
C LEU A 133 12.27 -11.71 21.88
N ALA A 134 11.22 -12.36 22.37
CA ALA A 134 10.84 -12.26 23.79
C ALA A 134 11.97 -12.77 24.71
N SER A 135 12.73 -13.76 24.27
CA SER A 135 13.90 -14.29 24.98
C SER A 135 15.06 -13.32 25.14
N SER A 136 15.10 -12.23 24.35
CA SER A 136 16.14 -11.19 24.48
C SER A 136 15.95 -10.31 25.71
N GLY A 137 14.72 -10.22 26.22
CA GLY A 137 14.36 -9.30 27.30
C GLY A 137 14.21 -7.84 26.85
N ILE A 138 14.32 -7.52 25.56
CA ILE A 138 14.11 -6.18 25.01
C ILE A 138 12.59 -5.94 24.92
N THR A 139 12.07 -5.01 25.71
CA THR A 139 10.63 -4.69 25.81
C THR A 139 10.34 -3.21 25.56
N SER A 140 11.36 -2.37 25.53
CA SER A 140 11.29 -0.92 25.26
C SER A 140 12.46 -0.49 24.39
N VAL A 141 12.39 0.72 23.84
CA VAL A 141 13.53 1.31 23.10
C VAL A 141 14.75 1.46 24.01
N ALA A 142 14.55 1.78 25.30
CA ALA A 142 15.61 1.92 26.28
C ALA A 142 16.34 0.60 26.62
N ASP A 143 15.71 -0.55 26.35
CA ASP A 143 16.34 -1.87 26.56
C ASP A 143 17.25 -2.29 25.41
N ILE A 144 17.21 -1.58 24.28
CA ILE A 144 18.06 -1.88 23.11
C ILE A 144 19.54 -1.66 23.52
N PRO A 145 20.38 -2.70 23.47
CA PRO A 145 21.76 -2.57 23.93
C PRO A 145 22.58 -1.65 23.02
N ASP A 146 23.59 -1.01 23.62
CA ASP A 146 24.56 -0.20 22.87
C ASP A 146 25.26 -1.06 21.81
N GLY A 147 25.29 -0.59 20.55
CA GLY A 147 25.83 -1.34 19.43
C GLY A 147 24.94 -2.50 18.95
N ALA A 148 23.62 -2.52 19.28
CA ALA A 148 22.70 -3.55 18.83
C ALA A 148 22.68 -3.70 17.30
N ARG A 149 22.59 -4.93 16.83
CA ARG A 149 22.44 -5.24 15.39
C ARG A 149 20.98 -5.08 15.00
N ILE A 150 20.67 -3.99 14.30
CA ILE A 150 19.29 -3.68 13.91
C ILE A 150 19.08 -3.86 12.40
N GLY A 151 18.09 -4.66 12.03
CA GLY A 151 17.64 -4.84 10.65
C GLY A 151 16.67 -3.75 10.22
N PHE A 152 16.98 -2.99 9.15
CA PHE A 152 16.19 -1.87 8.66
C PHE A 152 15.54 -2.13 7.28
N GLY A 153 15.44 -3.37 6.87
CA GLY A 153 14.85 -3.72 5.57
C GLY A 153 15.77 -3.52 4.38
N PRO A 154 15.24 -3.63 3.17
CA PRO A 154 15.99 -3.38 1.95
C PRO A 154 16.48 -1.92 1.88
N ALA A 155 17.62 -1.71 1.24
CA ALA A 155 18.10 -0.37 0.93
C ALA A 155 17.07 0.41 0.09
N GLY A 156 16.74 1.63 0.50
CA GLY A 156 15.71 2.48 -0.12
C GLY A 156 14.28 2.18 0.32
N SER A 157 14.06 1.26 1.26
CA SER A 157 12.76 1.12 1.93
C SER A 157 12.50 2.30 2.87
N THR A 158 11.23 2.53 3.23
CA THR A 158 10.87 3.57 4.23
C THR A 158 11.59 3.33 5.56
N SER A 159 11.69 2.06 5.96
CA SER A 159 12.40 1.69 7.18
C SER A 159 13.88 2.06 7.11
N ASP A 160 14.55 1.69 6.02
CA ASP A 160 15.96 2.00 5.79
C ASP A 160 16.24 3.51 5.73
N THR A 161 15.30 4.28 5.22
CA THR A 161 15.43 5.73 5.06
C THR A 161 15.19 6.49 6.37
N TYR A 162 14.22 6.06 7.17
CA TYR A 162 13.74 6.83 8.33
C TYR A 162 14.12 6.24 9.67
N PHE A 163 14.04 4.92 9.87
CA PHE A 163 14.32 4.34 11.19
C PHE A 163 15.73 4.59 11.72
N PRO A 164 16.82 4.53 10.92
CA PRO A 164 18.14 4.87 11.44
C PRO A 164 18.18 6.28 12.03
N ARG A 165 17.59 7.26 11.32
CA ARG A 165 17.51 8.65 11.78
C ARG A 165 16.66 8.81 13.05
N MET A 166 15.55 8.04 13.14
CA MET A 166 14.70 8.02 14.35
C MET A 166 15.43 7.39 15.53
N MET A 167 16.17 6.30 15.34
CA MET A 167 16.96 5.66 16.40
C MET A 167 18.08 6.59 16.89
N GLU A 168 18.75 7.30 15.98
CA GLU A 168 19.76 8.32 16.32
C GLU A 168 19.14 9.47 17.11
N GLU A 169 17.96 9.97 16.72
CA GLU A 169 17.19 11.00 17.43
C GLU A 169 16.84 10.56 18.86
N LEU A 170 16.50 9.27 19.05
CA LEU A 170 16.22 8.68 20.37
C LEU A 170 17.50 8.31 21.15
N GLY A 171 18.69 8.57 20.59
CA GLY A 171 19.99 8.30 21.25
C GLY A 171 20.38 6.81 21.25
N VAL A 172 19.78 5.98 20.42
CA VAL A 172 20.13 4.56 20.27
C VAL A 172 21.36 4.44 19.37
N ASN A 173 22.42 3.81 19.89
CA ASN A 173 23.61 3.47 19.10
C ASN A 173 23.48 2.04 18.59
N PHE A 174 23.67 1.79 17.29
CA PHE A 174 23.40 0.52 16.65
C PHE A 174 24.36 0.20 15.50
N GLU A 175 24.45 -1.09 15.18
CA GLU A 175 25.02 -1.56 13.93
C GLU A 175 23.92 -1.80 12.91
N ARG A 176 23.95 -1.04 11.81
CA ARG A 176 22.97 -1.15 10.73
C ARG A 176 23.12 -2.44 9.94
N ARG A 177 22.00 -3.12 9.69
CA ARG A 177 21.89 -4.28 8.81
C ARG A 177 20.76 -4.06 7.80
N ASN A 178 21.02 -4.38 6.54
CA ASN A 178 20.03 -4.32 5.48
C ASN A 178 19.83 -5.70 4.85
N GLY A 179 18.62 -5.97 4.37
CA GLY A 179 18.25 -7.21 3.71
C GLY A 179 16.76 -7.29 3.40
N GLY A 180 16.35 -8.32 2.70
CA GLY A 180 14.93 -8.62 2.49
C GLY A 180 14.22 -8.91 3.81
N TRP A 181 12.93 -8.57 3.91
CA TRP A 181 12.19 -8.70 5.16
C TRP A 181 12.13 -10.13 5.69
N SER A 182 11.94 -11.13 4.80
CA SER A 182 11.95 -12.54 5.21
C SER A 182 13.31 -12.98 5.74
N ASP A 183 14.39 -12.49 5.12
CA ASP A 183 15.76 -12.83 5.55
C ASP A 183 16.09 -12.20 6.91
N LEU A 184 15.68 -10.92 7.12
CA LEU A 184 15.89 -10.24 8.40
C LEU A 184 15.07 -10.89 9.52
N GLY A 185 13.84 -11.35 9.24
CA GLY A 185 13.04 -12.13 10.18
C GLY A 185 13.75 -13.43 10.58
N SER A 186 14.31 -14.16 9.62
CA SER A 186 15.10 -15.37 9.89
C SER A 186 16.37 -15.06 10.69
N GLN A 187 17.09 -14.00 10.36
CA GLN A 187 18.28 -13.56 11.10
C GLN A 187 17.95 -13.18 12.54
N LEU A 188 16.79 -12.53 12.80
CA LEU A 188 16.33 -12.25 14.15
C LEU A 188 16.04 -13.56 14.90
N GLN A 189 15.34 -14.50 14.28
CA GLN A 189 15.06 -15.83 14.86
C GLN A 189 16.33 -16.59 15.24
N ASP A 190 17.36 -16.50 14.41
CA ASP A 190 18.65 -17.16 14.61
C ASP A 190 19.59 -16.41 15.58
N GLY A 191 19.17 -15.27 16.13
CA GLY A 191 19.97 -14.43 17.04
C GLY A 191 21.13 -13.71 16.34
N LEU A 192 21.10 -13.57 15.02
CA LEU A 192 22.06 -12.79 14.25
C LEU A 192 21.74 -11.30 14.26
N LEU A 193 20.49 -10.94 14.57
CA LEU A 193 20.01 -9.59 14.85
C LEU A 193 19.46 -9.54 16.28
N ASP A 194 19.51 -8.35 16.88
CA ASP A 194 18.94 -8.09 18.20
C ASP A 194 17.52 -7.52 18.06
N VAL A 195 17.29 -6.75 16.96
CA VAL A 195 16.03 -6.09 16.67
C VAL A 195 15.82 -6.01 15.15
N VAL A 196 14.58 -6.04 14.70
CA VAL A 196 14.18 -5.63 13.34
C VAL A 196 13.18 -4.48 13.44
N ALA A 197 13.47 -3.41 12.72
CA ALA A 197 12.69 -2.17 12.67
C ALA A 197 11.90 -2.11 11.34
N PHE A 198 10.61 -2.39 11.39
CA PHE A 198 9.72 -2.43 10.23
C PHE A 198 8.96 -1.11 10.06
N ALA A 199 9.06 -0.50 8.88
CA ALA A 199 8.11 0.52 8.43
C ALA A 199 7.32 -0.07 7.25
N ALA A 200 6.16 -0.65 7.55
CA ALA A 200 5.32 -1.36 6.59
C ALA A 200 3.85 -1.39 7.06
N GLY A 201 2.91 -1.59 6.15
CA GLY A 201 1.51 -1.82 6.51
C GLY A 201 1.35 -3.08 7.37
N VAL A 202 0.54 -2.99 8.40
CA VAL A 202 0.35 -4.08 9.37
C VAL A 202 -0.92 -4.90 9.09
N PRO A 203 -0.92 -6.20 9.42
CA PRO A 203 0.20 -6.99 9.93
C PRO A 203 1.31 -7.17 8.88
N VAL A 204 2.57 -7.02 9.29
CA VAL A 204 3.72 -7.28 8.39
C VAL A 204 3.88 -8.78 8.21
N PRO A 205 3.85 -9.34 7.00
CA PRO A 205 3.91 -10.79 6.80
C PRO A 205 5.12 -11.47 7.46
N ALA A 206 6.30 -10.86 7.42
CA ALA A 206 7.49 -11.39 8.07
C ALA A 206 7.36 -11.46 9.59
N VAL A 207 6.67 -10.48 10.23
CA VAL A 207 6.42 -10.49 11.68
C VAL A 207 5.39 -11.56 12.03
N SER A 208 4.29 -11.66 11.27
CA SER A 208 3.28 -12.71 11.49
C SER A 208 3.85 -14.12 11.31
N GLN A 209 4.77 -14.29 10.36
CA GLN A 209 5.48 -15.56 10.19
C GLN A 209 6.41 -15.86 11.37
N LEU A 210 7.08 -14.85 11.89
CA LEU A 210 8.00 -14.98 13.01
C LEU A 210 7.24 -15.33 14.31
N GLU A 211 6.16 -14.60 14.65
CA GLU A 211 5.36 -14.86 15.86
C GLU A 211 4.68 -16.24 15.85
N ALA A 212 4.43 -16.81 14.66
CA ALA A 212 3.92 -18.18 14.55
C ALA A 212 4.95 -19.26 14.90
N GLN A 213 6.24 -18.92 15.00
CA GLN A 213 7.34 -19.85 15.24
C GLN A 213 8.02 -19.63 16.58
N VAL A 214 8.14 -18.37 17.01
CA VAL A 214 8.83 -17.98 18.25
C VAL A 214 8.08 -16.83 18.94
N GLU A 215 8.25 -16.70 20.24
CA GLU A 215 7.70 -15.57 20.99
C GLU A 215 8.48 -14.29 20.67
N VAL A 216 7.75 -13.22 20.33
CA VAL A 216 8.31 -11.91 20.00
C VAL A 216 7.68 -10.81 20.86
N ASN A 217 8.41 -9.71 21.03
CA ASN A 217 7.92 -8.45 21.57
C ASN A 217 7.76 -7.46 20.41
N ILE A 218 6.58 -6.84 20.31
CA ILE A 218 6.36 -5.63 19.52
C ILE A 218 6.57 -4.45 20.47
N ILE A 219 7.64 -3.71 20.23
CA ILE A 219 8.07 -2.62 21.12
C ILE A 219 7.34 -1.35 20.72
N GLU A 220 6.63 -0.74 21.66
CA GLU A 220 5.98 0.55 21.47
C GLU A 220 6.93 1.73 21.81
N PHE A 221 6.64 2.91 21.27
CA PHE A 221 7.26 4.15 21.75
C PHE A 221 6.56 4.64 23.02
N THR A 222 7.30 5.25 23.93
CA THR A 222 6.71 6.05 25.02
C THR A 222 6.04 7.31 24.45
N GLU A 223 5.24 8.02 25.24
CA GLU A 223 4.64 9.30 24.81
C GLU A 223 5.71 10.34 24.47
N GLU A 224 6.79 10.38 25.23
CA GLU A 224 7.91 11.28 25.03
C GLU A 224 8.67 10.96 23.74
N GLU A 225 8.95 9.68 23.48
CA GLU A 225 9.62 9.23 22.24
C GLU A 225 8.75 9.52 21.02
N GLN A 226 7.44 9.24 21.08
CA GLN A 226 6.50 9.54 20.00
C GLN A 226 6.46 11.06 19.71
N ALA A 227 6.39 11.90 20.77
CA ALA A 227 6.40 13.36 20.63
C ALA A 227 7.72 13.88 20.03
N GLN A 228 8.86 13.31 20.44
CA GLN A 228 10.17 13.65 19.90
C GLN A 228 10.23 13.31 18.40
N ILE A 229 9.83 12.10 18.02
CA ILE A 229 9.82 11.64 16.62
C ILE A 229 8.89 12.50 15.76
N THR A 230 7.65 12.79 16.20
CA THR A 230 6.70 13.59 15.43
C THR A 230 7.10 15.06 15.30
N THR A 231 7.96 15.54 16.18
CA THR A 231 8.55 16.88 16.07
C THR A 231 9.70 16.92 15.04
N ALA A 232 10.49 15.85 14.96
CA ALA A 232 11.67 15.80 14.11
C ALA A 232 11.41 15.28 12.69
N PHE A 233 10.33 14.50 12.50
CA PHE A 233 10.05 13.81 11.23
C PHE A 233 8.62 14.07 10.74
N PRO A 234 8.37 13.99 9.42
CA PRO A 234 7.04 14.16 8.81
C PRO A 234 6.17 12.90 8.99
N VAL A 235 5.88 12.55 10.22
CA VAL A 235 5.06 11.41 10.61
C VAL A 235 3.90 11.85 11.51
N ALA A 236 2.86 11.04 11.60
CA ALA A 236 1.73 11.26 12.49
C ALA A 236 1.69 10.18 13.58
N ASN A 237 1.08 10.51 14.73
CA ASN A 237 0.76 9.53 15.76
C ASN A 237 -0.07 8.38 15.17
N PHE A 238 0.25 7.18 15.62
CA PHE A 238 -0.44 5.96 15.21
C PHE A 238 -0.39 4.92 16.32
N ASP A 239 -1.47 4.15 16.47
CA ASP A 239 -1.50 3.00 17.35
C ASP A 239 -1.70 1.72 16.52
N ILE A 240 -0.79 0.76 16.70
CA ILE A 240 -0.95 -0.58 16.14
C ILE A 240 -1.99 -1.29 16.98
N ALA A 241 -3.15 -1.63 16.41
CA ALA A 241 -4.26 -2.24 17.13
C ALA A 241 -3.87 -3.59 17.76
N ALA A 242 -4.40 -3.89 18.94
CA ALA A 242 -4.10 -5.12 19.67
C ALA A 242 -4.39 -6.41 18.87
N ASP A 243 -5.40 -6.38 17.99
CA ASP A 243 -5.77 -7.53 17.15
C ASP A 243 -4.88 -7.69 15.89
N THR A 244 -3.82 -6.87 15.77
CA THR A 244 -2.89 -6.92 14.64
C THR A 244 -1.95 -8.13 14.71
N TYR A 245 -1.42 -8.40 15.90
CA TYR A 245 -0.49 -9.51 16.16
C TYR A 245 -0.96 -10.29 17.39
N THR A 246 -0.69 -11.60 17.42
CA THR A 246 -1.10 -12.46 18.53
C THR A 246 -0.36 -12.14 19.84
N THR A 247 0.80 -11.53 19.74
CA THR A 247 1.63 -11.12 20.88
C THR A 247 1.17 -9.81 21.54
N LEU A 248 0.27 -9.02 20.89
CA LEU A 248 -0.22 -7.76 21.44
C LEU A 248 -1.45 -7.97 22.34
N GLU A 249 -1.35 -7.64 23.63
CA GLU A 249 -2.47 -7.62 24.56
C GLU A 249 -3.24 -6.28 24.58
N ALA A 250 -2.57 -5.20 24.14
CA ALA A 250 -3.10 -3.84 24.04
C ALA A 250 -2.57 -3.17 22.76
N PRO A 251 -3.17 -2.05 22.31
CA PRO A 251 -2.61 -1.27 21.22
C PRO A 251 -1.18 -0.81 21.53
N ALA A 252 -0.27 -0.92 20.58
CA ALA A 252 1.11 -0.46 20.71
C ALA A 252 1.29 0.91 20.05
N ARG A 253 1.80 1.88 20.83
CA ARG A 253 2.04 3.25 20.36
C ARG A 253 3.15 3.29 19.32
N SER A 254 2.89 3.98 18.20
CA SER A 254 3.76 4.08 17.07
C SER A 254 3.59 5.44 16.38
N VAL A 255 4.31 5.65 15.29
CA VAL A 255 4.10 6.74 14.32
C VAL A 255 3.90 6.15 12.93
N SER A 256 3.34 6.92 11.99
CA SER A 256 3.08 6.42 10.65
C SER A 256 3.23 7.47 9.56
N MET A 257 3.40 6.99 8.32
CA MET A 257 3.29 7.75 7.08
C MET A 257 2.21 7.13 6.18
N TRP A 258 1.53 7.95 5.38
CA TRP A 258 0.64 7.44 4.34
C TRP A 258 1.43 6.87 3.16
N ASN A 259 0.83 5.87 2.51
CA ASN A 259 1.29 5.31 1.25
C ASN A 259 0.34 5.69 0.13
N PHE A 260 0.92 5.87 -1.05
CA PHE A 260 0.18 6.03 -2.30
C PHE A 260 0.69 5.06 -3.36
N ALA A 261 -0.23 4.56 -4.16
CA ALA A 261 0.11 4.02 -5.46
C ALA A 261 0.49 5.17 -6.38
N ILE A 262 1.48 4.95 -7.20
CA ILE A 262 2.01 5.95 -8.14
C ILE A 262 2.01 5.42 -9.57
N ALA A 263 1.84 6.32 -10.51
CA ALA A 263 1.85 6.07 -11.95
C ALA A 263 2.89 6.97 -12.63
N ASN A 264 3.50 6.50 -13.72
CA ASN A 264 4.19 7.42 -14.61
C ASN A 264 3.18 8.43 -15.17
N CYS A 265 3.49 9.72 -15.07
CA CYS A 265 2.55 10.78 -15.40
C CYS A 265 2.16 10.81 -16.89
N ASP A 266 3.00 10.26 -17.78
CA ASP A 266 2.76 10.20 -19.23
C ASP A 266 1.77 9.09 -19.65
N LEU A 267 1.29 8.26 -18.72
CA LEU A 267 0.31 7.22 -19.03
C LEU A 267 -1.02 7.83 -19.52
N PRO A 268 -1.76 7.14 -20.41
CA PRO A 268 -3.05 7.64 -20.88
C PRO A 268 -4.02 7.89 -19.73
N GLU A 269 -4.63 9.09 -19.72
CA GLU A 269 -5.59 9.50 -18.69
C GLU A 269 -6.71 8.47 -18.49
N SER A 270 -7.29 7.98 -19.59
CA SER A 270 -8.37 6.99 -19.56
C SER A 270 -7.92 5.66 -18.94
N PHE A 271 -6.65 5.28 -19.11
CA PHE A 271 -6.10 4.06 -18.52
C PHE A 271 -5.96 4.20 -17.01
N VAL A 272 -5.33 5.27 -16.54
CA VAL A 272 -5.14 5.47 -15.08
C VAL A 272 -6.48 5.70 -14.38
N TYR A 273 -7.43 6.42 -15.01
CA TYR A 273 -8.80 6.52 -14.49
C TYR A 273 -9.42 5.12 -14.27
N ALA A 274 -9.34 4.24 -15.27
CA ALA A 274 -9.90 2.90 -15.18
C ALA A 274 -9.17 2.01 -14.13
N VAL A 275 -7.85 2.20 -13.97
CA VAL A 275 -7.07 1.54 -12.91
C VAL A 275 -7.55 1.96 -11.53
N VAL A 276 -7.74 3.27 -11.30
CA VAL A 276 -8.24 3.81 -10.03
C VAL A 276 -9.66 3.31 -9.77
N ASP A 277 -10.52 3.33 -10.79
CA ASP A 277 -11.90 2.83 -10.69
C ASP A 277 -11.94 1.35 -10.27
N ALA A 278 -11.14 0.50 -10.91
CA ALA A 278 -11.06 -0.93 -10.59
C ALA A 278 -10.64 -1.21 -9.14
N VAL A 279 -9.74 -0.39 -8.58
CA VAL A 279 -9.23 -0.56 -7.21
C VAL A 279 -10.16 0.07 -6.18
N MET A 280 -10.60 1.32 -6.41
CA MET A 280 -11.35 2.11 -5.44
C MET A 280 -12.83 1.67 -5.33
N SER A 281 -13.39 1.07 -6.37
CA SER A 281 -14.79 0.62 -6.38
C SER A 281 -15.02 -0.72 -5.67
N ASP A 282 -13.97 -1.49 -5.35
CA ASP A 282 -14.06 -2.80 -4.71
C ASP A 282 -13.03 -2.96 -3.57
N ASN A 283 -13.26 -2.25 -2.47
CA ASN A 283 -12.37 -2.34 -1.30
C ASN A 283 -12.34 -3.76 -0.69
N GLU A 284 -13.41 -4.54 -0.80
CA GLU A 284 -13.44 -5.91 -0.25
C GLU A 284 -12.39 -6.80 -0.93
N ARG A 285 -12.26 -6.72 -2.25
CA ARG A 285 -11.20 -7.44 -2.98
C ARG A 285 -9.80 -7.01 -2.51
N MET A 286 -9.61 -5.71 -2.29
CA MET A 286 -8.34 -5.18 -1.77
C MET A 286 -8.04 -5.71 -0.35
N VAL A 287 -9.02 -5.70 0.55
CA VAL A 287 -8.87 -6.22 1.93
C VAL A 287 -8.54 -7.72 1.92
N ASN A 288 -9.10 -8.49 0.97
CA ASN A 288 -8.79 -9.91 0.80
C ASN A 288 -7.33 -10.16 0.34
N THR A 289 -6.66 -9.18 -0.26
CA THR A 289 -5.23 -9.29 -0.58
C THR A 289 -4.36 -8.99 0.64
N HIS A 290 -4.72 -7.98 1.42
CA HIS A 290 -4.00 -7.61 2.63
C HIS A 290 -4.88 -6.76 3.55
N ARG A 291 -4.89 -7.07 4.86
CA ARG A 291 -5.72 -6.40 5.87
C ARG A 291 -5.51 -4.87 5.92
N ALA A 292 -4.29 -4.38 5.67
CA ALA A 292 -4.00 -2.95 5.63
C ALA A 292 -4.89 -2.19 4.62
N ALA A 293 -5.37 -2.86 3.57
CA ALA A 293 -6.24 -2.27 2.56
C ALA A 293 -7.62 -1.82 3.09
N ARG A 294 -7.96 -2.08 4.35
CA ARG A 294 -9.13 -1.46 5.01
C ARG A 294 -9.09 0.07 4.97
N SER A 295 -7.90 0.66 4.85
CA SER A 295 -7.69 2.10 4.68
C SER A 295 -7.53 2.53 3.23
N THR A 296 -7.67 1.63 2.25
CA THR A 296 -7.66 1.97 0.82
C THR A 296 -9.05 2.48 0.43
N LEU A 297 -9.33 3.71 0.84
CA LEU A 297 -10.66 4.32 0.70
C LEU A 297 -10.55 5.70 0.02
N PRO A 298 -11.53 6.07 -0.81
CA PRO A 298 -11.50 7.33 -1.55
C PRO A 298 -11.39 8.58 -0.66
N GLU A 299 -11.94 8.54 0.55
CA GLU A 299 -11.95 9.67 1.49
C GLU A 299 -10.54 10.13 1.92
N PHE A 300 -9.50 9.31 1.71
CA PHE A 300 -8.13 9.64 2.07
C PHE A 300 -7.30 10.25 0.93
N TRP A 301 -7.94 10.72 -0.12
CA TRP A 301 -7.27 11.40 -1.23
C TRP A 301 -6.45 12.60 -0.77
N ASP A 302 -6.92 13.34 0.24
CA ASP A 302 -6.29 14.53 0.81
C ASP A 302 -4.97 14.25 1.56
N ARG A 303 -4.60 12.98 1.72
CA ARG A 303 -3.35 12.56 2.34
C ARG A 303 -2.14 12.66 1.40
N ASN A 304 -2.36 12.88 0.11
CA ASN A 304 -1.31 13.30 -0.81
C ASN A 304 -1.06 14.81 -0.66
N THR A 305 0.08 15.17 -0.12
CA THR A 305 0.45 16.57 0.15
C THR A 305 1.67 17.05 -0.63
N VAL A 306 2.27 16.19 -1.48
CA VAL A 306 3.55 16.51 -2.12
C VAL A 306 3.66 16.08 -3.58
N MET A 307 2.99 15.03 -4.02
CA MET A 307 3.11 14.53 -5.39
C MET A 307 2.08 15.19 -6.30
N PRO A 308 2.42 15.47 -7.57
CA PRO A 308 1.40 15.80 -8.55
C PRO A 308 0.44 14.60 -8.67
N TRP A 309 -0.84 14.86 -8.89
CA TRP A 309 -1.82 13.84 -9.23
C TRP A 309 -1.74 13.52 -10.72
N HIS A 310 -1.86 12.24 -11.07
CA HIS A 310 -2.12 11.86 -12.45
C HIS A 310 -3.51 12.35 -12.87
N ALA A 311 -3.64 12.99 -14.06
CA ALA A 311 -4.89 13.58 -14.52
C ALA A 311 -6.09 12.61 -14.47
N GLY A 312 -5.90 11.34 -14.86
CA GLY A 312 -6.94 10.31 -14.78
C GLY A 312 -7.34 9.98 -13.34
N ALA A 313 -6.39 10.00 -12.42
CA ALA A 313 -6.68 9.77 -11.00
C ALA A 313 -7.41 10.97 -10.39
N ALA A 314 -6.93 12.20 -10.62
CA ALA A 314 -7.58 13.42 -10.16
C ALA A 314 -9.05 13.45 -10.59
N ARG A 315 -9.31 13.27 -11.89
CA ARG A 315 -10.67 13.23 -12.42
C ARG A 315 -11.54 12.17 -11.73
N TRP A 316 -11.02 10.96 -11.49
CA TRP A 316 -11.79 9.93 -10.81
C TRP A 316 -12.19 10.36 -9.39
N PHE A 317 -11.25 10.94 -8.62
CA PHE A 317 -11.54 11.40 -7.26
C PHE A 317 -12.50 12.58 -7.23
N GLU A 318 -12.42 13.52 -8.17
CA GLU A 318 -13.36 14.62 -8.31
C GLU A 318 -14.78 14.13 -8.63
N GLU A 319 -14.91 13.19 -9.59
CA GLU A 319 -16.20 12.66 -10.02
C GLU A 319 -16.85 11.72 -8.99
N ASN A 320 -16.05 10.91 -8.26
CA ASN A 320 -16.57 9.80 -7.45
C ASN A 320 -16.40 9.99 -5.94
N ALA A 321 -15.46 10.83 -5.50
CA ALA A 321 -15.19 11.10 -4.08
C ALA A 321 -15.46 12.54 -3.66
N GLY A 322 -15.85 13.41 -4.59
CA GLY A 322 -16.05 14.85 -4.32
C GLY A 322 -14.77 15.56 -3.90
N ALA A 323 -13.62 15.09 -4.36
CA ALA A 323 -12.34 15.72 -4.11
C ALA A 323 -12.29 17.12 -4.77
N ASP A 324 -11.59 18.04 -4.13
CA ASP A 324 -11.29 19.38 -4.65
C ASP A 324 -9.76 19.49 -4.78
N ILE A 325 -9.23 18.89 -5.86
CA ILE A 325 -7.80 18.83 -6.11
C ILE A 325 -7.37 20.12 -6.82
N ALA A 326 -6.43 20.85 -6.22
CA ALA A 326 -5.96 22.11 -6.79
C ALA A 326 -5.28 21.87 -8.16
N ASP A 327 -5.57 22.73 -9.13
CA ASP A 327 -5.09 22.61 -10.51
C ASP A 327 -3.55 22.48 -10.60
N ASP A 328 -2.81 23.16 -9.71
CA ASP A 328 -1.35 23.11 -9.65
C ASP A 328 -0.81 21.81 -9.05
N MET A 329 -1.67 21.00 -8.45
CA MET A 329 -1.36 19.63 -8.01
C MET A 329 -1.73 18.58 -9.06
N ILE A 330 -2.32 18.93 -10.18
CA ILE A 330 -2.62 17.99 -11.28
C ILE A 330 -1.51 18.10 -12.33
N HIS A 331 -0.90 16.96 -12.66
CA HIS A 331 0.12 16.94 -13.72
C HIS A 331 -0.51 17.35 -15.06
N SER A 332 0.06 18.37 -15.67
CA SER A 332 -0.32 18.85 -17.03
C SER A 332 0.76 18.41 -18.02
N ASN A 333 0.35 17.61 -19.00
CA ASN A 333 1.19 17.23 -20.15
C ASN A 333 1.54 18.40 -21.04
#